data_badd66a2215af81ff8b4f4d4063ef3d7
#
_entry.id   badd66a2215af81ff8b4f4d4063ef3d7
#
_cell.length_a   1.000
_cell.length_b   1.000
_cell.length_c   1.000
_cell.angle_alpha   90.00
_cell.angle_beta   90.00
_cell.angle_gamma   90.00
#
_symmetry.space_group_name_H-M   'P 1'
#
loop_
_entity.id
_entity.type
_entity.pdbx_description
1 polymer ?
#
loop_
_entity_poly.entity_id
_entity_poly.type
_entity_poly.pdbx_seq_one_letter_code
_entity_poly.pdbx_strand_id
1 'polypeptide(L)'
;MKDNLEIEVKLACDDLGRLTRAGFELALSRPRHFEDNWLLDDARGTLFEQGAALRVRSVEGRGWITYKGVAQETAASPLKVREEIESAVSDPEKLIALFERLGYHRAFRYQKYRTTYKILLDNAAVEVAFDETPMGNFIEIEGDEPRVLGILERAGFTAADSLRESYPELQAKRCQARGVPLEDLVF
;
A
#
# COMPACT_ATOMS: atom_id res chain seq x y z
N MET A 1 -11.06 12.76 17.83
CA MET A 1 -10.27 11.65 17.28
C MET A 1 -9.78 12.14 15.94
N LYS A 2 -8.47 12.15 15.67
CA LYS A 2 -7.98 12.38 14.31
C LYS A 2 -8.58 11.27 13.46
N ASP A 3 -9.22 11.64 12.37
CA ASP A 3 -9.75 10.68 11.43
C ASP A 3 -8.59 9.85 10.90
N ASN A 4 -8.58 8.56 11.24
CA ASN A 4 -7.59 7.58 10.77
C ASN A 4 -7.88 7.22 9.30
N LEU A 5 -8.11 8.24 8.47
CA LEU A 5 -8.38 8.06 7.04
C LEU A 5 -7.09 8.19 6.26
N GLU A 6 -6.74 7.13 5.57
CA GLU A 6 -5.73 7.09 4.52
C GLU A 6 -6.39 7.50 3.19
N ILE A 7 -5.81 8.47 2.51
CA ILE A 7 -6.22 8.89 1.16
C ILE A 7 -5.03 8.68 0.24
N GLU A 8 -5.10 7.70 -0.64
CA GLU A 8 -4.01 7.29 -1.51
C GLU A 8 -4.44 7.13 -2.97
N VAL A 9 -3.48 7.22 -3.87
CA VAL A 9 -3.56 6.69 -5.24
C VAL A 9 -2.36 5.80 -5.51
N LYS A 10 -2.58 4.67 -6.18
CA LYS A 10 -1.53 3.77 -6.67
C LYS A 10 -1.46 3.84 -8.19
N LEU A 11 -0.24 3.88 -8.71
CA LEU A 11 0.06 3.99 -10.15
C LEU A 11 1.10 2.93 -10.51
N ALA A 12 0.91 2.20 -11.60
CA ALA A 12 1.99 1.39 -12.18
C ALA A 12 2.97 2.34 -12.89
N CYS A 13 4.24 2.32 -12.52
CA CYS A 13 5.20 3.27 -13.06
C CYS A 13 6.63 2.75 -12.87
N ASP A 14 7.43 2.78 -13.92
CA ASP A 14 8.80 2.28 -13.89
C ASP A 14 9.78 3.21 -13.14
N ASP A 15 9.46 4.50 -13.07
CA ASP A 15 10.30 5.52 -12.42
C ASP A 15 9.48 6.73 -11.92
N LEU A 16 10.13 7.63 -11.20
CA LEU A 16 9.56 8.89 -10.72
C LEU A 16 9.64 10.03 -11.76
N GLY A 17 10.04 9.72 -13.00
CA GLY A 17 10.32 10.72 -14.02
C GLY A 17 9.12 11.59 -14.40
N ARG A 18 7.89 11.09 -14.33
CA ARG A 18 6.69 11.94 -14.57
C ARG A 18 6.55 13.03 -13.54
N LEU A 19 6.80 12.73 -12.25
CA LEU A 19 6.75 13.72 -11.17
C LEU A 19 7.85 14.77 -11.31
N THR A 20 9.08 14.33 -11.56
CA THR A 20 10.21 15.27 -11.71
C THR A 20 10.08 16.16 -12.97
N ARG A 21 9.62 15.61 -14.09
CA ARG A 21 9.34 16.41 -15.31
C ARG A 21 8.21 17.41 -15.12
N ALA A 22 7.25 17.11 -14.24
CA ALA A 22 6.22 18.07 -13.83
C ALA A 22 6.75 19.16 -12.88
N GLY A 23 8.03 19.14 -12.54
CA GLY A 23 8.68 20.13 -11.70
C GLY A 23 8.43 19.94 -10.20
N PHE A 24 8.08 18.73 -9.76
CA PHE A 24 8.03 18.41 -8.34
C PHE A 24 9.42 18.09 -7.80
N GLU A 25 9.76 18.71 -6.68
CA GLU A 25 10.95 18.34 -5.90
C GLU A 25 10.61 17.19 -4.97
N LEU A 26 11.35 16.08 -5.12
CA LEU A 26 11.17 14.87 -4.32
C LEU A 26 12.25 14.85 -3.22
N ALA A 27 11.88 15.32 -2.03
CA ALA A 27 12.76 15.26 -0.86
C ALA A 27 12.78 13.83 -0.30
N LEU A 28 13.94 13.16 -0.30
CA LEU A 28 14.08 11.83 0.27
C LEU A 28 13.71 11.84 1.76
N SER A 29 12.68 11.10 2.14
CA SER A 29 12.20 10.96 3.52
C SER A 29 12.70 9.68 4.17
N ARG A 30 12.70 8.57 3.41
CA ARG A 30 13.24 7.29 3.85
C ARG A 30 13.95 6.61 2.70
N PRO A 31 15.21 6.19 2.88
CA PRO A 31 15.97 5.50 1.83
C PRO A 31 15.36 4.12 1.54
N ARG A 32 15.77 3.55 0.42
CA ARG A 32 15.35 2.21 -0.01
C ARG A 32 15.55 1.18 1.09
N HIS A 33 14.48 0.51 1.48
CA HIS A 33 14.49 -0.53 2.50
C HIS A 33 13.56 -1.67 2.10
N PHE A 34 13.83 -2.84 2.67
CA PHE A 34 13.04 -4.03 2.42
C PHE A 34 11.87 -4.12 3.40
N GLU A 35 10.69 -4.43 2.88
CA GLU A 35 9.48 -4.71 3.67
C GLU A 35 9.02 -6.14 3.42
N ASP A 36 8.80 -6.89 4.50
CA ASP A 36 8.19 -8.20 4.49
C ASP A 36 6.83 -8.13 5.19
N ASN A 37 5.78 -8.45 4.47
CA ASN A 37 4.40 -8.22 4.90
C ASN A 37 3.63 -9.54 4.91
N TRP A 38 3.01 -9.85 6.04
CA TRP A 38 2.04 -10.92 6.18
C TRP A 38 0.64 -10.35 6.34
N LEU A 39 -0.29 -10.80 5.51
CA LEU A 39 -1.72 -10.61 5.75
C LEU A 39 -2.24 -11.80 6.57
N LEU A 40 -2.98 -11.46 7.60
CA LEU A 40 -3.64 -12.42 8.49
C LEU A 40 -5.14 -12.39 8.23
N ASP A 41 -5.75 -13.59 8.21
CA ASP A 41 -7.20 -13.73 8.10
C ASP A 41 -7.69 -14.94 8.89
N ASP A 42 -8.98 -15.06 9.10
CA ASP A 42 -9.58 -16.26 9.67
C ASP A 42 -9.66 -17.39 8.62
N ALA A 43 -10.03 -18.59 9.04
CA ALA A 43 -10.13 -19.75 8.17
C ALA A 43 -11.17 -19.61 7.03
N ARG A 44 -12.04 -18.60 7.10
CA ARG A 44 -13.06 -18.30 6.07
C ARG A 44 -12.62 -17.20 5.11
N GLY A 45 -11.53 -16.48 5.42
CA GLY A 45 -11.11 -15.32 4.65
C GLY A 45 -12.02 -14.11 4.84
N THR A 46 -12.57 -13.95 6.04
CA THR A 46 -13.59 -12.93 6.32
C THR A 46 -13.12 -11.51 6.06
N LEU A 47 -11.88 -11.16 6.41
CA LEU A 47 -11.35 -9.82 6.17
C LEU A 47 -11.20 -9.56 4.66
N PHE A 48 -10.65 -10.53 3.94
CA PHE A 48 -10.48 -10.42 2.48
C PHE A 48 -11.83 -10.29 1.77
N GLU A 49 -12.84 -11.10 2.13
CA GLU A 49 -14.18 -11.03 1.56
C GLU A 49 -14.87 -9.68 1.82
N GLN A 50 -14.58 -9.06 2.96
CA GLN A 50 -15.09 -7.74 3.32
C GLN A 50 -14.30 -6.58 2.66
N GLY A 51 -13.18 -6.85 1.99
CA GLY A 51 -12.29 -5.81 1.46
C GLY A 51 -11.47 -5.11 2.54
N ALA A 52 -11.37 -5.72 3.73
CA ALA A 52 -10.52 -5.27 4.83
C ALA A 52 -9.20 -6.07 4.86
N ALA A 53 -8.21 -5.60 5.61
CA ALA A 53 -6.95 -6.32 5.77
C ALA A 53 -6.35 -6.12 7.16
N LEU A 54 -5.79 -7.19 7.71
CA LEU A 54 -4.94 -7.17 8.90
C LEU A 54 -3.52 -7.54 8.46
N ARG A 55 -2.59 -6.60 8.55
CA ARG A 55 -1.21 -6.76 8.10
C ARG A 55 -0.23 -6.71 9.26
N VAL A 56 0.70 -7.63 9.29
CA VAL A 56 1.91 -7.53 10.11
C VAL A 56 3.09 -7.33 9.19
N ARG A 57 3.77 -6.19 9.32
CA ARG A 57 4.94 -5.79 8.53
C ARG A 57 6.21 -5.90 9.36
N SER A 58 7.27 -6.43 8.76
CA SER A 58 8.61 -6.43 9.31
C SER A 58 9.55 -5.60 8.43
N VAL A 59 10.29 -4.69 9.04
CA VAL A 59 11.29 -3.83 8.39
C VAL A 59 12.50 -3.71 9.31
N GLU A 60 13.67 -4.16 8.88
CA GLU A 60 14.93 -4.03 9.62
C GLU A 60 14.82 -4.47 11.10
N GLY A 61 14.08 -5.55 11.36
CA GLY A 61 13.86 -6.10 12.70
C GLY A 61 12.83 -5.36 13.57
N ARG A 62 12.15 -4.35 13.03
CA ARG A 62 11.00 -3.68 13.66
C ARG A 62 9.70 -4.16 13.04
N GLY A 63 8.65 -4.16 13.82
CA GLY A 63 7.33 -4.60 13.37
C GLY A 63 6.28 -3.50 13.42
N TRP A 64 5.27 -3.64 12.57
CA TRP A 64 4.04 -2.86 12.61
C TRP A 64 2.86 -3.79 12.39
N ILE A 65 1.79 -3.55 13.14
CA ILE A 65 0.47 -4.12 12.84
C ILE A 65 -0.41 -3.02 12.29
N THR A 66 -1.07 -3.32 11.18
CA THR A 66 -1.95 -2.38 10.49
C THR A 66 -3.30 -3.05 10.22
N TYR A 67 -4.39 -2.45 10.69
CA TYR A 67 -5.73 -2.76 10.21
C TYR A 67 -6.09 -1.74 9.12
N LYS A 68 -6.57 -2.23 7.99
CA LYS A 68 -7.09 -1.41 6.89
C LYS A 68 -8.55 -1.78 6.69
N GLY A 69 -9.43 -0.82 6.88
CA GLY A 69 -10.88 -0.97 6.70
C GLY A 69 -11.27 -1.09 5.22
N VAL A 70 -12.55 -1.27 5.00
CA VAL A 70 -13.14 -1.33 3.65
C VAL A 70 -12.90 0.00 2.93
N ALA A 71 -12.40 -0.08 1.70
CA ALA A 71 -12.18 1.12 0.90
C ALA A 71 -13.51 1.78 0.52
N GLN A 72 -13.57 3.09 0.71
CA GLN A 72 -14.63 3.92 0.17
C GLN A 72 -14.20 4.37 -1.23
N GLU A 73 -14.80 3.81 -2.24
CA GLU A 73 -14.47 4.12 -3.63
C GLU A 73 -15.65 4.80 -4.29
N THR A 74 -15.39 5.87 -5.02
CA THR A 74 -16.35 6.50 -5.91
C THR A 74 -15.89 6.33 -7.36
N ALA A 75 -16.82 6.07 -8.26
CA ALA A 75 -16.48 5.92 -9.68
C ALA A 75 -15.85 7.21 -10.28
N ALA A 76 -16.08 8.35 -9.64
CA ALA A 76 -15.63 9.67 -10.11
C ALA A 76 -14.22 10.04 -9.62
N SER A 77 -13.66 9.38 -8.59
CA SER A 77 -12.36 9.71 -8.02
C SER A 77 -11.34 8.58 -8.27
N PRO A 78 -10.09 8.90 -8.66
CA PRO A 78 -9.01 7.90 -8.75
C PRO A 78 -8.49 7.49 -7.38
N LEU A 79 -8.90 8.17 -6.32
CA LEU A 79 -8.40 7.99 -4.97
C LEU A 79 -9.07 6.82 -4.26
N LYS A 80 -8.31 6.15 -3.43
CA LYS A 80 -8.76 5.16 -2.46
C LYS A 80 -8.75 5.79 -1.08
N VAL A 81 -9.89 5.76 -0.41
CA VAL A 81 -10.07 6.31 0.94
C VAL A 81 -10.50 5.19 1.86
N ARG A 82 -9.81 4.99 2.98
CA ARG A 82 -10.15 3.96 3.96
C ARG A 82 -9.63 4.29 5.36
N GLU A 83 -10.25 3.70 6.35
CA GLU A 83 -9.70 3.72 7.70
C GLU A 83 -8.40 2.92 7.76
N GLU A 84 -7.37 3.51 8.38
CA GLU A 84 -6.13 2.81 8.70
C GLU A 84 -5.77 3.02 10.18
N ILE A 85 -5.54 1.91 10.88
CA ILE A 85 -5.08 1.91 12.27
C ILE A 85 -3.76 1.15 12.31
N GLU A 86 -2.67 1.87 12.61
CA GLU A 86 -1.33 1.27 12.68
C GLU A 86 -0.71 1.46 14.06
N SER A 87 0.01 0.44 14.51
CA SER A 87 0.79 0.47 15.75
C SER A 87 2.11 -0.26 15.59
N ALA A 88 3.15 0.28 16.22
CA ALA A 88 4.46 -0.38 16.27
C ALA A 88 4.42 -1.62 17.16
N VAL A 89 5.17 -2.64 16.77
CA VAL A 89 5.26 -3.93 17.44
C VAL A 89 6.73 -4.30 17.62
N SER A 90 7.12 -4.66 18.84
CA SER A 90 8.50 -5.03 19.16
C SER A 90 8.93 -6.38 18.59
N ASP A 91 7.99 -7.32 18.40
CA ASP A 91 8.25 -8.68 17.94
C ASP A 91 7.10 -9.12 17.02
N PRO A 92 7.24 -8.94 15.69
CA PRO A 92 6.19 -9.27 14.74
C PRO A 92 5.88 -10.78 14.69
N GLU A 93 6.87 -11.65 14.90
CA GLU A 93 6.63 -13.11 14.89
C GLU A 93 5.82 -13.57 16.10
N LYS A 94 6.10 -13.02 17.30
CA LYS A 94 5.27 -13.30 18.47
C LYS A 94 3.84 -12.77 18.32
N LEU A 95 3.69 -11.61 17.67
CA LEU A 95 2.37 -11.08 17.40
C LEU A 95 1.59 -11.99 16.45
N ILE A 96 2.22 -12.47 15.37
CA ILE A 96 1.58 -13.42 14.45
C ILE A 96 1.19 -14.70 15.21
N ALA A 97 2.10 -15.26 16.00
CA ALA A 97 1.81 -16.46 16.80
C ALA A 97 0.64 -16.25 17.79
N LEU A 98 0.48 -15.03 18.34
CA LEU A 98 -0.67 -14.68 19.17
C LEU A 98 -1.97 -14.69 18.35
N PHE A 99 -1.98 -14.09 17.16
CA PHE A 99 -3.13 -14.10 16.26
C PHE A 99 -3.50 -15.52 15.82
N GLU A 100 -2.50 -16.39 15.58
CA GLU A 100 -2.74 -17.79 15.26
C GLU A 100 -3.47 -18.52 16.40
N ARG A 101 -3.17 -18.20 17.68
CA ARG A 101 -3.92 -18.71 18.84
C ARG A 101 -5.35 -18.16 18.95
N LEU A 102 -5.60 -17.00 18.34
CA LEU A 102 -6.93 -16.38 18.26
C LEU A 102 -7.74 -16.85 17.04
N GLY A 103 -7.20 -17.77 16.21
CA GLY A 103 -7.89 -18.35 15.07
C GLY A 103 -7.62 -17.66 13.74
N TYR A 104 -6.69 -16.70 13.69
CA TYR A 104 -6.17 -16.17 12.44
C TYR A 104 -5.04 -17.05 11.91
N HIS A 105 -4.71 -16.91 10.64
CA HIS A 105 -3.57 -17.60 10.01
C HIS A 105 -2.90 -16.67 9.01
N ARG A 106 -1.70 -17.03 8.58
CA ARG A 106 -0.95 -16.35 7.51
C ARG A 106 -1.63 -16.65 6.18
N ALA A 107 -2.43 -15.73 5.70
CA ALA A 107 -3.24 -15.91 4.49
C ALA A 107 -2.47 -15.57 3.21
N PHE A 108 -1.58 -14.57 3.26
CA PHE A 108 -0.82 -14.13 2.10
C PHE A 108 0.44 -13.38 2.53
N ARG A 109 1.55 -13.61 1.82
CA ARG A 109 2.81 -12.89 2.02
C ARG A 109 3.16 -12.06 0.80
N TYR A 110 3.62 -10.82 1.03
CA TYR A 110 4.21 -10.04 -0.04
C TYR A 110 5.42 -9.24 0.43
N GLN A 111 6.36 -9.09 -0.49
CA GLN A 111 7.61 -8.40 -0.25
C GLN A 111 7.77 -7.26 -1.25
N LYS A 112 8.41 -6.19 -0.81
CA LYS A 112 8.79 -5.08 -1.67
C LYS A 112 10.01 -4.36 -1.12
N TYR A 113 10.70 -3.66 -2.00
CA TYR A 113 11.58 -2.57 -1.59
C TYR A 113 10.80 -1.27 -1.72
N ARG A 114 10.88 -0.41 -0.71
CA ARG A 114 10.23 0.90 -0.70
C ARG A 114 11.25 2.01 -0.50
N THR A 115 11.13 3.06 -1.30
CA THR A 115 11.78 4.35 -1.08
C THR A 115 10.71 5.40 -0.90
N THR A 116 10.80 6.21 0.16
CA THR A 116 9.78 7.22 0.44
C THR A 116 10.33 8.63 0.25
N TYR A 117 9.56 9.46 -0.42
CA TYR A 117 9.83 10.88 -0.66
C TYR A 117 8.70 11.74 -0.11
N LYS A 118 8.96 13.04 0.00
CA LYS A 118 7.94 14.05 0.30
C LYS A 118 7.97 15.13 -0.77
N ILE A 119 6.77 15.52 -1.20
CA ILE A 119 6.53 16.72 -2.01
C ILE A 119 5.90 17.76 -1.08
N LEU A 120 6.48 18.95 -1.01
CA LEU A 120 5.93 20.07 -0.25
C LEU A 120 5.03 20.90 -1.18
N LEU A 121 3.74 20.99 -0.84
CA LEU A 121 2.74 21.82 -1.52
C LEU A 121 1.99 22.63 -0.49
N ASP A 122 1.97 23.96 -0.66
CA ASP A 122 1.25 24.89 0.23
C ASP A 122 1.50 24.64 1.72
N ASN A 123 2.78 24.46 2.10
CA ASN A 123 3.24 24.17 3.45
C ASN A 123 2.75 22.84 4.06
N ALA A 124 2.20 21.94 3.25
CA ALA A 124 1.89 20.58 3.65
C ALA A 124 2.69 19.55 2.84
N ALA A 125 3.05 18.46 3.49
CA ALA A 125 3.78 17.36 2.85
C ALA A 125 2.79 16.33 2.31
N VAL A 126 3.01 15.93 1.05
CA VAL A 126 2.40 14.75 0.44
C VAL A 126 3.48 13.67 0.37
N GLU A 127 3.15 12.47 0.82
CA GLU A 127 4.08 11.34 0.76
C GLU A 127 4.02 10.68 -0.62
N VAL A 128 5.19 10.30 -1.13
CA VAL A 128 5.34 9.56 -2.38
C VAL A 128 6.20 8.35 -2.10
N ALA A 129 5.60 7.17 -2.13
CA ALA A 129 6.30 5.92 -2.00
C ALA A 129 6.58 5.32 -3.38
N PHE A 130 7.84 4.96 -3.64
CA PHE A 130 8.23 4.17 -4.80
C PHE A 130 8.46 2.74 -4.35
N ASP A 131 7.64 1.83 -4.85
CA ASP A 131 7.63 0.41 -4.51
C ASP A 131 8.16 -0.43 -5.66
N GLU A 132 9.20 -1.22 -5.38
CA GLU A 132 9.74 -2.24 -6.28
C GLU A 132 9.24 -3.60 -5.79
N THR A 133 8.46 -4.30 -6.59
CA THR A 133 7.85 -5.59 -6.26
C THR A 133 8.23 -6.67 -7.28
N PRO A 134 8.05 -7.97 -6.98
CA PRO A 134 8.27 -9.05 -7.96
C PRO A 134 7.37 -8.97 -9.21
N MET A 135 6.32 -8.15 -9.19
CA MET A 135 5.42 -7.98 -10.36
C MET A 135 5.61 -6.65 -11.09
N GLY A 136 6.55 -5.81 -10.67
CA GLY A 136 6.84 -4.50 -11.27
C GLY A 136 6.91 -3.40 -10.24
N ASN A 137 7.05 -2.17 -10.73
CA ASN A 137 7.22 -0.98 -9.90
C ASN A 137 5.92 -0.18 -9.82
N PHE A 138 5.72 0.46 -8.67
CA PHE A 138 4.53 1.25 -8.38
C PHE A 138 4.91 2.54 -7.67
N ILE A 139 4.08 3.56 -7.85
CA ILE A 139 4.10 4.78 -7.05
C ILE A 139 2.81 4.82 -6.25
N GLU A 140 2.90 5.05 -4.94
CA GLU A 140 1.77 5.40 -4.09
C GLU A 140 1.94 6.86 -3.67
N ILE A 141 0.90 7.67 -3.85
CA ILE A 141 0.87 9.09 -3.44
C ILE A 141 -0.22 9.22 -2.38
N GLU A 142 0.18 9.61 -1.17
CA GLU A 142 -0.68 9.71 0.00
C GLU A 142 -0.66 11.13 0.56
N GLY A 143 -1.87 11.65 0.85
CA GLY A 143 -2.05 12.98 1.41
C GLY A 143 -3.49 13.42 1.41
N ASP A 144 -3.74 14.70 1.60
CA ASP A 144 -5.11 15.22 1.43
C ASP A 144 -5.54 15.22 -0.04
N GLU A 145 -6.82 14.98 -0.27
CA GLU A 145 -7.40 14.81 -1.60
C GLU A 145 -7.04 15.93 -2.58
N PRO A 146 -7.18 17.24 -2.26
CA PRO A 146 -6.88 18.29 -3.23
C PRO A 146 -5.43 18.29 -3.71
N ARG A 147 -4.46 18.00 -2.82
CA ARG A 147 -3.05 17.97 -3.18
C ARG A 147 -2.70 16.74 -4.00
N VAL A 148 -3.23 15.58 -3.65
CA VAL A 148 -3.01 14.33 -4.43
C VAL A 148 -3.56 14.51 -5.84
N LEU A 149 -4.78 15.03 -6.00
CA LEU A 149 -5.39 15.31 -7.32
C LEU A 149 -4.56 16.34 -8.11
N GLY A 150 -4.10 17.42 -7.47
CA GLY A 150 -3.24 18.41 -8.10
C GLY A 150 -1.89 17.85 -8.60
N ILE A 151 -1.30 16.90 -7.86
CA ILE A 151 -0.09 16.20 -8.30
C ILE A 151 -0.39 15.33 -9.53
N LEU A 152 -1.49 14.58 -9.51
CA LEU A 152 -1.88 13.73 -10.65
C LEU A 152 -2.09 14.56 -11.90
N GLU A 153 -2.88 15.61 -11.83
CA GLU A 153 -3.17 16.51 -12.95
C GLU A 153 -1.89 17.12 -13.52
N ARG A 154 -1.07 17.74 -12.68
CA ARG A 154 0.17 18.40 -13.09
C ARG A 154 1.20 17.41 -13.68
N ALA A 155 1.27 16.18 -13.16
CA ALA A 155 2.14 15.12 -13.71
C ALA A 155 1.53 14.42 -14.93
N GLY A 156 0.32 14.80 -15.34
CA GLY A 156 -0.39 14.24 -16.49
C GLY A 156 -0.86 12.80 -16.28
N PHE A 157 -1.12 12.41 -15.02
CA PHE A 157 -1.79 11.15 -14.72
C PHE A 157 -3.30 11.30 -14.89
N THR A 158 -3.94 10.24 -15.35
CA THR A 158 -5.39 10.17 -15.53
C THR A 158 -5.99 9.11 -14.61
N ALA A 159 -7.31 9.08 -14.49
CA ALA A 159 -8.00 8.02 -13.74
C ALA A 159 -7.71 6.60 -14.30
N ALA A 160 -7.40 6.50 -15.61
CA ALA A 160 -7.03 5.24 -16.23
C ALA A 160 -5.63 4.73 -15.83
N ASP A 161 -4.76 5.62 -15.35
CA ASP A 161 -3.42 5.24 -14.84
C ASP A 161 -3.50 4.70 -13.40
N SER A 162 -4.61 4.97 -12.67
CA SER A 162 -4.76 4.58 -11.28
C SER A 162 -5.16 3.12 -11.13
N LEU A 163 -4.54 2.46 -10.16
CA LEU A 163 -4.85 1.09 -9.76
C LEU A 163 -5.59 1.12 -8.41
N ARG A 164 -6.77 0.56 -8.40
CA ARG A 164 -7.58 0.44 -7.17
C ARG A 164 -7.22 -0.78 -6.34
N GLU A 165 -6.64 -1.77 -7.01
CA GLU A 165 -6.28 -3.04 -6.41
C GLU A 165 -5.10 -2.90 -5.44
N SER A 166 -5.18 -3.61 -4.34
CA SER A 166 -4.06 -3.89 -3.44
C SER A 166 -3.07 -4.86 -4.10
N TYR A 167 -1.84 -4.98 -3.54
CA TYR A 167 -0.87 -5.96 -4.04
C TYR A 167 -1.38 -7.41 -4.03
N PRO A 168 -2.10 -7.89 -2.98
CA PRO A 168 -2.73 -9.21 -3.02
C PRO A 168 -3.74 -9.38 -4.15
N GLU A 169 -4.58 -8.39 -4.42
CA GLU A 169 -5.57 -8.43 -5.50
C GLU A 169 -4.90 -8.43 -6.88
N LEU A 170 -3.85 -7.62 -7.08
CA LEU A 170 -3.05 -7.63 -8.31
C LEU A 170 -2.40 -8.98 -8.53
N GLN A 171 -1.82 -9.59 -7.49
CA GLN A 171 -1.23 -10.91 -7.57
C GLN A 171 -2.28 -11.99 -7.84
N ALA A 172 -3.45 -11.91 -7.22
CA ALA A 172 -4.55 -12.84 -7.47
C ALA A 172 -4.99 -12.81 -8.94
N LYS A 173 -5.15 -11.61 -9.53
CA LYS A 173 -5.44 -11.43 -10.97
C LYS A 173 -4.33 -12.03 -11.85
N ARG A 174 -3.05 -11.82 -11.48
CA ARG A 174 -1.91 -12.37 -12.20
C ARG A 174 -1.89 -13.91 -12.15
N CYS A 175 -2.12 -14.49 -10.99
CA CYS A 175 -2.21 -15.95 -10.82
C CYS A 175 -3.38 -16.52 -11.61
N GLN A 176 -4.54 -15.89 -11.56
CA GLN A 176 -5.73 -16.27 -12.34
C GLN A 176 -5.46 -16.25 -13.85
N ALA A 177 -4.79 -15.20 -14.36
CA ALA A 177 -4.43 -15.10 -15.77
C ALA A 177 -3.45 -16.20 -16.22
N ARG A 178 -2.63 -16.73 -15.30
CA ARG A 178 -1.71 -17.87 -15.51
C ARG A 178 -2.37 -19.24 -15.30
N GLY A 179 -3.58 -19.29 -14.79
CA GLY A 179 -4.28 -20.53 -14.46
C GLY A 179 -3.67 -21.29 -13.26
N VAL A 180 -3.04 -20.58 -12.33
CA VAL A 180 -2.42 -21.16 -11.12
C VAL A 180 -3.14 -20.68 -9.85
N PRO A 181 -3.06 -21.44 -8.74
CA PRO A 181 -3.53 -20.99 -7.44
C PRO A 181 -2.84 -19.67 -7.02
N LEU A 182 -3.44 -18.96 -6.04
CA LEU A 182 -2.80 -17.78 -5.47
C LEU A 182 -1.45 -18.15 -4.84
N GLU A 183 -0.40 -17.51 -5.30
CA GLU A 183 0.97 -17.65 -4.81
C GLU A 183 1.38 -16.38 -4.06
N ASP A 184 2.24 -16.52 -3.06
CA ASP A 184 2.85 -15.37 -2.39
C ASP A 184 3.61 -14.48 -3.40
N LEU A 185 3.65 -13.18 -3.11
CA LEU A 185 4.38 -12.21 -3.92
C LEU A 185 5.74 -11.90 -3.27
N VAL A 186 6.70 -12.76 -3.49
CA VAL A 186 8.03 -12.69 -2.85
C VAL A 186 9.15 -12.70 -3.89
N PHE A 187 10.31 -12.07 -3.52
CA PHE A 187 11.53 -12.08 -4.33
C PHE A 187 12.23 -13.44 -4.29
#